data_a433eb4ee0d6afa60458f3867e67a978
#
_entry.id   a433eb4ee0d6afa60458f3867e67a978
#
_cell.length_a   1.000
_cell.length_b   1.000
_cell.length_c   1.000
_cell.angle_alpha   90.00
_cell.angle_beta   90.00
_cell.angle_gamma   90.00
#
_symmetry.space_group_name_H-M   'P 1'
#
loop_
_entity.id
_entity.type
_entity.pdbx_description
1 polymer ?
#
loop_
_entity_poly.entity_id
_entity_poly.type
_entity_poly.pdbx_seq_one_letter_code
_entity_poly.pdbx_strand_id
1 'polypeptide(L)'
;MSKLRILDDVVAMVARVDRLASVIGRRHRSLADQLRRASMSVGLNAAEGMHARGKKRLAQLDIAMGSGRESIMGLRMAGAIGLLDAETVAAETDDLDRIVATLYKLAHRQR
;
A
#
# COMPACT_ATOMS: atom_id res chain seq x y z
N MET A 1 6.48 -6.40 -17.39
CA MET A 1 5.44 -6.55 -16.38
C MET A 1 4.12 -5.95 -16.86
N SER A 2 3.06 -6.69 -16.82
CA SER A 2 1.76 -6.20 -17.26
C SER A 2 1.10 -5.35 -16.19
N LYS A 3 0.11 -4.55 -16.62
CA LYS A 3 -0.69 -3.75 -15.68
C LYS A 3 -1.47 -4.63 -14.70
N LEU A 4 -1.90 -5.81 -15.17
CA LEU A 4 -2.63 -6.75 -14.32
C LEU A 4 -1.77 -7.25 -13.17
N ARG A 5 -0.47 -7.39 -13.42
CA ARG A 5 0.43 -7.89 -12.39
C ARG A 5 0.53 -6.94 -11.20
N ILE A 6 0.59 -5.63 -11.45
CA ILE A 6 0.67 -4.69 -10.34
C ILE A 6 -0.61 -4.73 -9.50
N LEU A 7 -1.78 -4.89 -10.13
CA LEU A 7 -3.02 -4.98 -9.37
C LEU A 7 -3.07 -6.25 -8.55
N ASP A 8 -2.58 -7.38 -9.09
CA ASP A 8 -2.48 -8.62 -8.34
C ASP A 8 -1.53 -8.48 -7.15
N ASP A 9 -0.40 -7.81 -7.36
CA ASP A 9 0.57 -7.57 -6.29
C ASP A 9 -0.05 -6.71 -5.17
N VAL A 10 -0.83 -5.71 -5.56
CA VAL A 10 -1.50 -4.84 -4.59
C VAL A 10 -2.55 -5.63 -3.79
N VAL A 11 -3.34 -6.47 -4.46
CA VAL A 11 -4.33 -7.30 -3.76
C VAL A 11 -3.65 -8.21 -2.75
N ALA A 12 -2.55 -8.83 -3.14
CA ALA A 12 -1.80 -9.70 -2.23
C ALA A 12 -1.26 -8.92 -1.02
N MET A 13 -0.77 -7.71 -1.26
CA MET A 13 -0.29 -6.83 -0.19
C MET A 13 -1.42 -6.48 0.77
N VAL A 14 -2.60 -6.12 0.25
CA VAL A 14 -3.76 -5.78 1.10
C VAL A 14 -4.11 -6.96 2.00
N ALA A 15 -4.11 -8.17 1.44
CA ALA A 15 -4.43 -9.36 2.24
C ALA A 15 -3.41 -9.57 3.37
N ARG A 16 -2.12 -9.37 3.07
CA ARG A 16 -1.08 -9.54 4.11
C ARG A 16 -1.21 -8.46 5.19
N VAL A 17 -1.40 -7.21 4.77
CA VAL A 17 -1.55 -6.11 5.73
C VAL A 17 -2.78 -6.30 6.60
N ASP A 18 -3.88 -6.80 6.03
CA ASP A 18 -5.08 -7.08 6.82
C ASP A 18 -4.81 -8.09 7.93
N ARG A 19 -4.06 -9.15 7.61
CA ARG A 19 -3.68 -10.14 8.64
C ARG A 19 -2.80 -9.52 9.72
N LEU A 20 -1.84 -8.68 9.32
CA LEU A 20 -0.99 -7.99 10.30
C LEU A 20 -1.80 -7.02 11.15
N ALA A 21 -2.76 -6.33 10.53
CA ALA A 21 -3.64 -5.42 11.26
C ALA A 21 -4.46 -6.16 12.32
N SER A 22 -4.84 -7.41 12.06
CA SER A 22 -5.53 -8.21 13.07
C SER A 22 -4.66 -8.46 14.30
N VAL A 23 -3.36 -8.71 14.09
CA VAL A 23 -2.43 -8.88 15.18
C VAL A 23 -2.25 -7.57 15.94
N ILE A 24 -2.02 -6.48 15.21
CA ILE A 24 -1.84 -5.14 15.80
C ILE A 24 -3.06 -4.74 16.60
N GLY A 25 -4.25 -5.03 16.06
CA GLY A 25 -5.52 -4.59 16.65
C GLY A 25 -5.82 -5.18 18.01
N ARG A 26 -5.16 -6.29 18.37
CA ARG A 26 -5.32 -6.85 19.72
C ARG A 26 -4.85 -5.89 20.79
N ARG A 27 -3.91 -5.01 20.47
CA ARG A 27 -3.33 -4.07 21.43
C ARG A 27 -3.49 -2.61 21.00
N HIS A 28 -3.70 -2.35 19.70
CA HIS A 28 -3.75 -0.99 19.19
C HIS A 28 -4.75 -0.88 18.05
N ARG A 29 -6.02 -0.73 18.42
CA ARG A 29 -7.11 -0.73 17.43
C ARG A 29 -6.99 0.38 16.40
N SER A 30 -6.66 1.60 16.83
CA SER A 30 -6.65 2.72 15.90
C SER A 30 -5.57 2.58 14.84
N LEU A 31 -4.40 2.03 15.19
CA LEU A 31 -3.35 1.80 14.22
C LEU A 31 -3.76 0.71 13.24
N ALA A 32 -4.40 -0.35 13.73
CA ALA A 32 -4.90 -1.41 12.85
C ALA A 32 -5.91 -0.85 11.83
N ASP A 33 -6.83 -0.01 12.30
CA ASP A 33 -7.84 0.59 11.42
C ASP A 33 -7.20 1.49 10.38
N GLN A 34 -6.21 2.29 10.76
CA GLN A 34 -5.48 3.15 9.84
C GLN A 34 -4.76 2.33 8.76
N LEU A 35 -4.10 1.25 9.16
CA LEU A 35 -3.40 0.39 8.21
C LEU A 35 -4.35 -0.25 7.23
N ARG A 36 -5.49 -0.73 7.70
CA ARG A 36 -6.51 -1.32 6.81
C ARG A 36 -7.00 -0.30 5.80
N ARG A 37 -7.31 0.91 6.25
CA ARG A 37 -7.78 1.96 5.35
C ARG A 37 -6.71 2.36 4.34
N ALA A 38 -5.48 2.54 4.81
CA ALA A 38 -4.40 2.95 3.92
C ALA A 38 -4.11 1.90 2.86
N SER A 39 -4.00 0.63 3.25
CA SER A 39 -3.69 -0.43 2.29
C SER A 39 -4.82 -0.62 1.27
N MET A 40 -6.07 -0.55 1.71
CA MET A 40 -7.20 -0.66 0.79
C MET A 40 -7.26 0.51 -0.18
N SER A 41 -6.88 1.70 0.29
CA SER A 41 -6.83 2.89 -0.56
C SER A 41 -5.79 2.74 -1.67
N VAL A 42 -4.66 2.06 -1.39
CA VAL A 42 -3.70 1.75 -2.45
C VAL A 42 -4.39 0.98 -3.57
N GLY A 43 -5.11 -0.07 -3.21
CA GLY A 43 -5.76 -0.94 -4.19
C GLY A 43 -6.84 -0.24 -4.99
N LEU A 44 -7.74 0.44 -4.30
CA LEU A 44 -8.88 1.07 -4.96
C LEU A 44 -8.43 2.20 -5.88
N ASN A 45 -7.48 3.02 -5.45
CA ASN A 45 -7.00 4.12 -6.26
C ASN A 45 -6.07 3.66 -7.38
N ALA A 46 -5.29 2.61 -7.17
CA ALA A 46 -4.50 2.04 -8.26
C ALA A 46 -5.41 1.53 -9.37
N ALA A 47 -6.48 0.80 -9.02
CA ALA A 47 -7.43 0.29 -9.99
C ALA A 47 -8.10 1.43 -10.76
N GLU A 48 -8.56 2.46 -10.04
CA GLU A 48 -9.16 3.64 -10.68
C GLU A 48 -8.18 4.29 -11.64
N GLY A 49 -6.93 4.49 -11.20
CA GLY A 49 -5.92 5.13 -12.03
C GLY A 49 -5.58 4.33 -13.28
N MET A 50 -5.55 3.01 -13.16
CA MET A 50 -5.23 2.16 -14.31
C MET A 50 -6.30 2.22 -15.40
N HIS A 51 -7.54 2.55 -15.03
CA HIS A 51 -8.64 2.67 -15.99
C HIS A 51 -8.87 4.12 -16.44
N ALA A 52 -8.19 5.08 -15.83
CA ALA A 52 -8.35 6.49 -16.17
C ALA A 52 -7.27 6.95 -17.15
N ARG A 53 -7.43 8.17 -17.67
CA ARG A 53 -6.48 8.77 -18.61
C ARG A 53 -6.13 10.18 -18.17
N GLY A 54 -4.99 10.67 -18.66
CA GLY A 54 -4.57 12.04 -18.48
C GLY A 54 -4.42 12.45 -17.02
N LYS A 55 -4.93 13.62 -16.71
CA LYS A 55 -4.81 14.19 -15.35
C LYS A 55 -5.52 13.35 -14.31
N LYS A 56 -6.64 12.73 -14.68
CA LYS A 56 -7.39 11.89 -13.76
C LYS A 56 -6.55 10.66 -13.37
N ARG A 57 -5.88 10.05 -14.35
CA ARG A 57 -4.99 8.92 -14.10
C ARG A 57 -3.90 9.29 -13.12
N LEU A 58 -3.23 10.43 -13.38
CA LEU A 58 -2.16 10.89 -12.51
C LEU A 58 -2.67 11.14 -11.09
N ALA A 59 -3.81 11.82 -10.97
CA ALA A 59 -4.38 12.12 -9.65
C ALA A 59 -4.68 10.86 -8.85
N GLN A 60 -5.29 9.86 -9.48
CA GLN A 60 -5.63 8.61 -8.79
C GLN A 60 -4.39 7.83 -8.39
N LEU A 61 -3.40 7.75 -9.27
CA LEU A 61 -2.16 7.06 -8.94
C LEU A 61 -1.38 7.78 -7.84
N ASP A 62 -1.44 9.12 -7.81
CA ASP A 62 -0.81 9.89 -6.72
C ASP A 62 -1.45 9.56 -5.37
N ILE A 63 -2.77 9.42 -5.33
CA ILE A 63 -3.46 9.03 -4.09
C ILE A 63 -3.02 7.63 -3.66
N ALA A 64 -2.94 6.70 -4.63
CA ALA A 64 -2.51 5.34 -4.33
C ALA A 64 -1.09 5.33 -3.75
N MET A 65 -0.18 6.12 -4.32
CA MET A 65 1.19 6.20 -3.82
C MET A 65 1.26 6.79 -2.41
N GLY A 66 0.48 7.84 -2.17
CA GLY A 66 0.40 8.44 -0.83
C GLY A 66 -0.11 7.45 0.21
N SER A 67 -1.12 6.67 -0.17
CA SER A 67 -1.66 5.62 0.70
C SER A 67 -0.63 4.53 0.96
N GLY A 68 0.18 4.21 -0.05
CA GLY A 68 1.28 3.27 0.11
C GLY A 68 2.31 3.74 1.13
N ARG A 69 2.67 5.02 1.07
CA ARG A 69 3.59 5.61 2.03
C ARG A 69 3.00 5.64 3.44
N GLU A 70 1.70 5.90 3.56
CA GLU A 70 1.01 5.81 4.85
C GLU A 70 1.08 4.40 5.41
N SER A 71 0.89 3.39 4.56
CA SER A 71 0.97 2.00 4.98
C SER A 71 2.38 1.66 5.48
N ILE A 72 3.40 2.13 4.78
CA ILE A 72 4.79 1.94 5.20
C ILE A 72 5.01 2.56 6.58
N MET A 73 4.56 3.78 6.77
CA MET A 73 4.74 4.46 8.06
C MET A 73 3.99 3.73 9.18
N GLY A 74 2.76 3.27 8.90
CA GLY A 74 1.99 2.51 9.88
C GLY A 74 2.68 1.23 10.32
N LEU A 75 3.27 0.50 9.36
CA LEU A 75 4.02 -0.72 9.68
C LEU A 75 5.28 -0.40 10.49
N ARG A 76 5.99 0.67 10.14
CA ARG A 76 7.16 1.09 10.89
C ARG A 76 6.81 1.48 12.32
N MET A 77 5.68 2.19 12.49
CA MET A 77 5.22 2.54 13.84
C MET A 77 4.86 1.29 14.64
N ALA A 78 4.18 0.32 14.01
CA ALA A 78 3.86 -0.93 14.68
C ALA A 78 5.12 -1.66 15.15
N GLY A 79 6.16 -1.66 14.31
CA GLY A 79 7.44 -2.24 14.69
C GLY A 79 8.08 -1.51 15.86
N ALA A 80 8.08 -0.18 15.81
CA ALA A 80 8.71 0.65 16.83
C ALA A 80 8.08 0.46 18.21
N ILE A 81 6.78 0.24 18.27
CA ILE A 81 6.09 0.03 19.55
C ILE A 81 5.93 -1.43 19.92
N GLY A 82 6.62 -2.31 19.19
CA GLY A 82 6.73 -3.72 19.58
C GLY A 82 5.57 -4.61 19.20
N LEU A 83 4.72 -4.19 18.24
CA LEU A 83 3.56 -4.98 17.83
C LEU A 83 3.87 -5.93 16.68
N LEU A 84 4.94 -5.67 15.93
CA LEU A 84 5.42 -6.53 14.85
C LEU A 84 6.93 -6.68 14.98
N ASP A 85 7.46 -7.81 14.54
CA ASP A 85 8.91 -7.99 14.57
C ASP A 85 9.58 -7.27 13.39
N ALA A 86 10.88 -7.05 13.53
CA ALA A 86 11.64 -6.28 12.56
C ALA A 86 11.67 -6.92 11.18
N GLU A 87 11.71 -8.24 11.11
CA GLU A 87 11.74 -8.96 9.83
C GLU A 87 10.43 -8.77 9.06
N THR A 88 9.31 -8.87 9.76
CA THR A 88 8.00 -8.68 9.16
C THR A 88 7.86 -7.26 8.63
N VAL A 89 8.28 -6.27 9.44
CA VAL A 89 8.23 -4.87 9.01
C VAL A 89 9.07 -4.66 7.77
N ALA A 90 10.31 -5.17 7.76
CA ALA A 90 11.21 -5.00 6.63
C ALA A 90 10.64 -5.63 5.35
N ALA A 91 10.12 -6.84 5.45
CA ALA A 91 9.58 -7.54 4.28
C ALA A 91 8.38 -6.79 3.67
N GLU A 92 7.46 -6.34 4.52
CA GLU A 92 6.26 -5.67 4.01
C GLU A 92 6.54 -4.26 3.51
N THR A 93 7.42 -3.52 4.18
CA THR A 93 7.77 -2.19 3.70
C THR A 93 8.57 -2.25 2.40
N ASP A 94 9.44 -3.26 2.23
CA ASP A 94 10.14 -3.47 0.96
C ASP A 94 9.15 -3.72 -0.18
N ASP A 95 8.15 -4.55 0.07
CA ASP A 95 7.14 -4.86 -0.93
C ASP A 95 6.34 -3.60 -1.30
N LEU A 96 5.93 -2.84 -0.30
CA LEU A 96 5.21 -1.58 -0.53
C LEU A 96 6.06 -0.55 -1.28
N ASP A 97 7.36 -0.48 -0.97
CA ASP A 97 8.26 0.39 -1.72
C ASP A 97 8.29 0.04 -3.20
N ARG A 98 8.32 -1.26 -3.53
CA ARG A 98 8.29 -1.71 -4.91
C ARG A 98 6.96 -1.37 -5.59
N ILE A 99 5.86 -1.53 -4.86
CA ILE A 99 4.54 -1.17 -5.37
C ILE A 99 4.48 0.34 -5.68
N VAL A 100 4.92 1.16 -4.73
CA VAL A 100 4.94 2.62 -4.93
C VAL A 100 5.82 3.00 -6.12
N ALA A 101 6.99 2.38 -6.24
CA ALA A 101 7.90 2.65 -7.36
C ALA A 101 7.25 2.28 -8.71
N THR A 102 6.55 1.15 -8.76
CA THR A 102 5.85 0.73 -9.98
C THR A 102 4.73 1.69 -10.33
N LEU A 103 3.95 2.11 -9.33
CA LEU A 103 2.87 3.09 -9.55
C LEU A 103 3.44 4.42 -10.04
N TYR A 104 4.59 4.83 -9.51
CA TYR A 104 5.24 6.05 -9.95
C TYR A 104 5.61 5.98 -11.44
N LYS A 105 6.19 4.86 -11.87
CA LYS A 105 6.55 4.66 -13.28
C LYS A 105 5.32 4.71 -14.17
N LEU A 106 4.23 4.07 -13.74
CA LEU A 106 2.99 4.07 -14.49
C LEU A 106 2.38 5.47 -14.57
N ALA A 107 2.45 6.23 -13.49
CA ALA A 107 1.91 7.59 -13.43
C ALA A 107 2.66 8.54 -14.36
N HIS A 108 3.96 8.33 -14.55
CA HIS A 108 4.82 9.24 -15.29
C HIS A 108 5.23 8.69 -16.65
N ARG A 109 4.57 7.63 -17.12
CA ARG A 109 4.87 7.08 -18.43
C ARG A 109 4.40 8.04 -19.52
N GLN A 110 5.31 8.31 -20.45
CA GLN A 110 4.99 9.11 -21.62
C GLN A 110 4.18 8.30 -22.62
N ARG A 111 3.32 8.99 -23.35
CA ARG A 111 2.48 8.36 -24.37
C ARG A 111 2.74 8.94 -25.72
#